data_4f167cb4d41bb78fee414b2b375f39b8
#
_entry.id   4f167cb4d41bb78fee414b2b375f39b8
#
_cell.length_a   1.000
_cell.length_b   1.000
_cell.length_c   1.000
_cell.angle_alpha   90.00
_cell.angle_beta   90.00
_cell.angle_gamma   90.00
#
_symmetry.space_group_name_H-M   'P 1'
#
loop_
_entity.id
_entity.type
_entity.pdbx_description
1 polymer ?
#
loop_
_entity_poly.entity_id
_entity_poly.type
_entity_poly.pdbx_seq_one_letter_code
_entity_poly.pdbx_strand_id
1 'polypeptide(L)'
;MVKPFWNRDRLDFDALQQRMVTSRAALPALANELPASFVAFDVLAVAGQDTRGVPFTGRRQLLEELARDWAPPLHLSPITRDMDLAKAWLRDLPAKGIEGLMFKGSQPYQAARIWLKLKHKDLWDVVCAAVIGSMAQPQAIIAGLPIGGELKIVGRSTVLTTKVGRELSRHLHPAGPGHPWPEEISESSLNRFSKDKGPVRLTLVEPVVVEVSADVAWSGTSTELDAQREHVE
;
A
#
# COMPACT_ATOMS: atom_id res chain seq x y z
N MET A 1 -15.39 -5.10 -1.99
CA MET A 1 -14.12 -4.55 -1.44
C MET A 1 -14.50 -3.66 -0.27
N VAL A 2 -14.06 -4.00 0.91
CA VAL A 2 -14.25 -3.16 2.10
C VAL A 2 -13.20 -2.06 2.02
N LYS A 3 -13.60 -0.80 2.06
CA LYS A 3 -12.67 0.32 2.16
C LYS A 3 -12.70 0.89 3.57
N PRO A 4 -11.55 1.41 4.00
CA PRO A 4 -11.30 1.72 5.40
C PRO A 4 -11.99 2.99 5.85
N PHE A 5 -11.93 3.13 7.15
CA PHE A 5 -12.22 4.29 7.94
C PHE A 5 -11.60 5.57 7.36
N TRP A 6 -12.39 6.65 7.33
CA TRP A 6 -11.90 7.98 7.07
C TRP A 6 -11.27 8.52 8.36
N ASN A 7 -9.95 8.62 8.39
CA ASN A 7 -9.27 9.34 9.44
C ASN A 7 -9.16 10.81 9.00
N ARG A 8 -10.01 11.66 9.58
CA ARG A 8 -10.24 13.04 9.12
C ARG A 8 -10.74 13.03 7.66
N ASP A 9 -9.93 13.40 6.67
CA ASP A 9 -10.31 13.46 5.26
C ASP A 9 -9.60 12.41 4.39
N ARG A 10 -8.91 11.44 5.00
CA ARG A 10 -8.10 10.43 4.32
C ARG A 10 -8.58 9.01 4.62
N LEU A 11 -8.51 8.12 3.62
CA LEU A 11 -8.72 6.69 3.79
C LEU A 11 -7.52 6.07 4.53
N ASP A 12 -7.80 5.41 5.66
CA ASP A 12 -6.81 4.76 6.49
C ASP A 12 -6.89 3.23 6.30
N PHE A 13 -5.96 2.70 5.50
CA PHE A 13 -5.90 1.26 5.23
C PHE A 13 -5.36 0.48 6.43
N ASP A 14 -4.50 1.07 7.23
CA ASP A 14 -3.92 0.44 8.43
C ASP A 14 -4.98 0.21 9.49
N ALA A 15 -5.90 1.16 9.68
CA ALA A 15 -7.05 1.00 10.54
C ALA A 15 -7.92 -0.21 10.12
N LEU A 16 -8.06 -0.47 8.82
CA LEU A 16 -8.75 -1.67 8.34
C LEU A 16 -7.94 -2.94 8.60
N GLN A 17 -6.62 -2.89 8.39
CA GLN A 17 -5.74 -4.05 8.60
C GLN A 17 -5.67 -4.47 10.07
N GLN A 18 -5.81 -3.55 11.02
CA GLN A 18 -5.91 -3.87 12.44
C GLN A 18 -6.98 -4.91 12.73
N ARG A 19 -8.10 -4.90 11.99
CA ARG A 19 -9.17 -5.88 12.16
C ARG A 19 -8.73 -7.32 11.82
N MET A 20 -7.74 -7.49 10.95
CA MET A 20 -7.23 -8.81 10.55
C MET A 20 -6.37 -9.47 11.65
N VAL A 21 -5.74 -8.66 12.50
CA VAL A 21 -4.86 -9.11 13.59
C VAL A 21 -5.52 -9.01 14.97
N THR A 22 -6.66 -8.35 15.05
CA THR A 22 -7.43 -8.19 16.30
C THR A 22 -8.14 -9.50 16.68
N SER A 23 -8.16 -9.82 17.96
CA SER A 23 -8.87 -10.98 18.46
C SER A 23 -10.37 -10.89 18.18
N ARG A 24 -11.02 -12.05 17.99
CA ARG A 24 -12.46 -12.09 17.71
C ARG A 24 -13.31 -11.42 18.81
N ALA A 25 -12.87 -11.49 20.05
CA ALA A 25 -13.56 -10.87 21.19
C ALA A 25 -13.48 -9.34 21.18
N ALA A 26 -12.34 -8.77 20.74
CA ALA A 26 -12.14 -7.32 20.69
C ALA A 26 -12.66 -6.67 19.38
N LEU A 27 -12.95 -7.48 18.35
CA LEU A 27 -13.36 -6.99 17.04
C LEU A 27 -14.62 -6.12 17.05
N PRO A 28 -15.69 -6.41 17.82
CA PRO A 28 -16.88 -5.53 17.87
C PRO A 28 -16.58 -4.13 18.40
N ALA A 29 -15.75 -4.02 19.45
CA ALA A 29 -15.34 -2.72 19.99
C ALA A 29 -14.54 -1.93 18.96
N LEU A 30 -13.56 -2.57 18.32
CA LEU A 30 -12.77 -1.95 17.25
C LEU A 30 -13.64 -1.54 16.05
N ALA A 31 -14.64 -2.33 15.69
CA ALA A 31 -15.55 -1.99 14.58
C ALA A 31 -16.42 -0.77 14.86
N ASN A 32 -16.77 -0.53 16.14
CA ASN A 32 -17.47 0.67 16.55
C ASN A 32 -16.56 1.90 16.60
N GLU A 33 -15.32 1.73 17.05
CA GLU A 33 -14.31 2.80 17.11
C GLU A 33 -13.82 3.19 15.71
N LEU A 34 -13.56 2.20 14.87
CA LEU A 34 -13.05 2.35 13.52
C LEU A 34 -14.04 1.76 12.49
N PRO A 35 -15.16 2.42 12.19
CA PRO A 35 -16.16 1.92 11.26
C PRO A 35 -15.58 1.83 9.84
N ALA A 36 -15.96 0.79 9.09
CA ALA A 36 -15.53 0.60 7.71
C ALA A 36 -16.71 0.73 6.76
N SER A 37 -16.42 1.25 5.56
CA SER A 37 -17.39 1.34 4.47
C SER A 37 -17.19 0.21 3.46
N PHE A 38 -18.29 -0.30 2.92
CA PHE A 38 -18.29 -1.21 1.78
C PHE A 38 -18.44 -0.40 0.50
N VAL A 39 -17.50 -0.52 -0.42
CA VAL A 39 -17.53 0.16 -1.71
C VAL A 39 -17.63 -0.88 -2.83
N ALA A 40 -18.80 -0.97 -3.47
CA ALA A 40 -19.00 -1.85 -4.61
C ALA A 40 -18.49 -1.21 -5.90
N PHE A 41 -17.79 -1.98 -6.73
CA PHE A 41 -17.22 -1.53 -7.99
C PHE A 41 -17.58 -2.42 -9.18
N ASP A 42 -18.20 -3.56 -8.94
CA ASP A 42 -18.72 -4.50 -9.95
C ASP A 42 -19.74 -5.44 -9.30
N VAL A 43 -20.60 -6.07 -10.12
CA VAL A 43 -21.53 -7.11 -9.68
C VAL A 43 -21.33 -8.35 -10.54
N LEU A 44 -21.01 -9.48 -9.93
CA LEU A 44 -20.70 -10.74 -10.62
C LEU A 44 -21.82 -11.76 -10.49
N ALA A 45 -22.72 -11.57 -9.55
CA ALA A 45 -23.95 -12.34 -9.38
C ALA A 45 -24.97 -11.51 -8.62
N VAL A 46 -26.24 -11.70 -8.90
CA VAL A 46 -27.39 -11.12 -8.19
C VAL A 46 -28.54 -12.10 -8.20
N ALA A 47 -29.20 -12.30 -7.05
CA ALA A 47 -30.32 -13.21 -6.88
C ALA A 47 -30.07 -14.62 -7.45
N GLY A 48 -28.84 -15.15 -7.28
CA GLY A 48 -28.45 -16.45 -7.80
C GLY A 48 -28.10 -16.49 -9.30
N GLN A 49 -28.25 -15.39 -10.02
CA GLN A 49 -27.91 -15.28 -11.43
C GLN A 49 -26.47 -14.80 -11.61
N ASP A 50 -25.69 -15.52 -12.43
CA ASP A 50 -24.33 -15.15 -12.80
C ASP A 50 -24.35 -14.04 -13.86
N THR A 51 -23.73 -12.89 -13.55
CA THR A 51 -23.67 -11.74 -14.44
C THR A 51 -22.31 -11.58 -15.14
N ARG A 52 -21.36 -12.49 -14.90
CA ARG A 52 -20.00 -12.40 -15.48
C ARG A 52 -20.00 -12.38 -17.01
N GLY A 53 -20.95 -13.08 -17.65
CA GLY A 53 -21.16 -13.05 -19.11
C GLY A 53 -21.68 -11.72 -19.65
N VAL A 54 -22.22 -10.84 -18.80
CA VAL A 54 -22.71 -9.54 -19.20
C VAL A 54 -21.52 -8.57 -19.37
N PRO A 55 -21.50 -7.72 -20.41
CA PRO A 55 -20.50 -6.65 -20.55
C PRO A 55 -20.41 -5.76 -19.30
N PHE A 56 -19.21 -5.22 -19.01
CA PHE A 56 -19.01 -4.39 -17.81
C PHE A 56 -19.99 -3.22 -17.72
N THR A 57 -20.33 -2.59 -18.84
CA THR A 57 -21.29 -1.48 -18.88
C THR A 57 -22.67 -1.89 -18.38
N GLY A 58 -23.16 -3.08 -18.77
CA GLY A 58 -24.45 -3.62 -18.28
C GLY A 58 -24.40 -4.02 -16.81
N ARG A 59 -23.29 -4.65 -16.36
CA ARG A 59 -23.10 -4.95 -14.93
C ARG A 59 -23.03 -3.69 -14.08
N ARG A 60 -22.40 -2.64 -14.61
CA ARG A 60 -22.34 -1.34 -13.92
C ARG A 60 -23.70 -0.69 -13.79
N GLN A 61 -24.48 -0.70 -14.85
CA GLN A 61 -25.87 -0.20 -14.82
C GLN A 61 -26.71 -0.96 -13.80
N LEU A 62 -26.65 -2.29 -13.81
CA LEU A 62 -27.32 -3.14 -12.82
C LEU A 62 -26.88 -2.79 -11.39
N LEU A 63 -25.58 -2.59 -11.16
CA LEU A 63 -25.05 -2.21 -9.87
C LEU A 63 -25.55 -0.82 -9.42
N GLU A 64 -25.68 0.12 -10.32
CA GLU A 64 -26.23 1.45 -10.05
C GLU A 64 -27.71 1.39 -9.69
N GLU A 65 -28.48 0.51 -10.33
CA GLU A 65 -29.87 0.24 -9.99
C GLU A 65 -30.01 -0.37 -8.60
N LEU A 66 -29.19 -1.39 -8.29
CA LEU A 66 -29.16 -2.03 -6.96
C LEU A 66 -28.76 -1.07 -5.86
N ALA A 67 -27.93 -0.09 -6.17
CA ALA A 67 -27.40 0.87 -5.20
C ALA A 67 -28.25 2.12 -5.04
N ARG A 68 -29.39 2.23 -5.73
CA ARG A 68 -30.23 3.44 -5.73
C ARG A 68 -30.63 3.90 -4.33
N ASP A 69 -30.93 2.94 -3.45
CA ASP A 69 -31.38 3.21 -2.09
C ASP A 69 -30.29 2.91 -1.03
N TRP A 70 -29.04 2.78 -1.46
CA TRP A 70 -27.96 2.52 -0.51
C TRP A 70 -27.65 3.77 0.31
N ALA A 71 -27.47 3.54 1.61
CA ALA A 71 -26.98 4.51 2.57
C ALA A 71 -25.70 3.99 3.23
N PRO A 72 -24.90 4.86 3.86
CA PRO A 72 -23.74 4.41 4.62
C PRO A 72 -24.09 3.24 5.58
N PRO A 73 -23.25 2.22 5.68
CA PRO A 73 -21.87 2.13 5.19
C PRO A 73 -21.71 1.58 3.76
N LEU A 74 -22.76 1.51 2.95
CA LEU A 74 -22.72 1.00 1.56
C LEU A 74 -22.51 2.15 0.58
N HIS A 75 -21.56 1.99 -0.35
CA HIS A 75 -21.24 3.00 -1.35
C HIS A 75 -20.93 2.39 -2.72
N LEU A 76 -21.14 3.16 -3.76
CA LEU A 76 -20.63 2.87 -5.09
C LEU A 76 -19.22 3.46 -5.26
N SER A 77 -18.35 2.70 -5.94
CA SER A 77 -17.10 3.25 -6.45
C SER A 77 -17.40 4.30 -7.54
N PRO A 78 -16.80 5.49 -7.48
CA PRO A 78 -16.95 6.46 -8.55
C PRO A 78 -16.39 5.90 -9.86
N ILE A 79 -16.98 6.33 -10.97
CA ILE A 79 -16.57 5.96 -12.33
C ILE A 79 -16.69 7.19 -13.24
N THR A 80 -15.79 7.29 -14.20
CA THR A 80 -15.88 8.29 -15.26
C THR A 80 -15.42 7.73 -16.60
N ARG A 81 -15.90 8.30 -17.69
CA ARG A 81 -15.38 8.13 -19.06
C ARG A 81 -14.65 9.38 -19.56
N ASP A 82 -14.69 10.44 -18.79
CA ASP A 82 -13.99 11.68 -19.03
C ASP A 82 -12.52 11.52 -18.64
N MET A 83 -11.62 11.66 -19.61
CA MET A 83 -10.18 11.51 -19.41
C MET A 83 -9.58 12.64 -18.59
N ASP A 84 -10.13 13.85 -18.67
CA ASP A 84 -9.58 14.99 -17.91
C ASP A 84 -10.00 14.90 -16.45
N LEU A 85 -11.22 14.45 -16.17
CA LEU A 85 -11.64 14.10 -14.82
C LEU A 85 -10.82 12.92 -14.24
N ALA A 86 -10.52 11.90 -15.06
CA ALA A 86 -9.67 10.79 -14.62
C ALA A 86 -8.25 11.24 -14.28
N LYS A 87 -7.66 12.14 -15.07
CA LYS A 87 -6.35 12.76 -14.78
C LYS A 87 -6.40 13.59 -13.50
N ALA A 88 -7.47 14.38 -13.29
CA ALA A 88 -7.68 15.13 -12.06
C ALA A 88 -7.76 14.19 -10.84
N TRP A 89 -8.50 13.09 -10.93
CA TRP A 89 -8.55 12.08 -9.86
C TRP A 89 -7.17 11.48 -9.56
N LEU A 90 -6.38 11.17 -10.59
CA LEU A 90 -5.03 10.63 -10.39
C LEU A 90 -4.10 11.60 -9.66
N ARG A 91 -4.26 12.91 -9.91
CA ARG A 91 -3.47 13.96 -9.27
C ARG A 91 -3.94 14.28 -7.85
N ASP A 92 -5.26 14.39 -7.65
CA ASP A 92 -5.82 15.02 -6.44
C ASP A 92 -6.23 14.00 -5.36
N LEU A 93 -6.56 12.76 -5.74
CA LEU A 93 -7.05 11.74 -4.80
C LEU A 93 -5.97 10.99 -4.01
N PRO A 94 -4.68 10.98 -4.38
CA PRO A 94 -3.63 10.40 -3.53
C PRO A 94 -3.59 11.03 -2.13
N ALA A 95 -3.76 12.34 -2.01
CA ALA A 95 -3.87 13.04 -0.73
C ALA A 95 -5.00 12.49 0.17
N LYS A 96 -6.03 11.89 -0.43
CA LYS A 96 -7.14 11.23 0.27
C LYS A 96 -6.93 9.72 0.49
N GLY A 97 -5.72 9.20 0.27
CA GLY A 97 -5.39 7.78 0.43
C GLY A 97 -5.88 6.88 -0.71
N ILE A 98 -6.19 7.43 -1.88
CA ILE A 98 -6.57 6.64 -3.06
C ILE A 98 -5.33 6.39 -3.91
N GLU A 99 -4.94 5.12 -4.03
CA GLU A 99 -3.69 4.69 -4.66
C GLU A 99 -3.63 4.91 -6.17
N GLY A 100 -4.76 5.13 -6.85
CA GLY A 100 -4.78 5.27 -8.30
C GLY A 100 -6.09 4.85 -8.94
N LEU A 101 -6.04 4.60 -10.25
CA LEU A 101 -7.18 4.31 -11.10
C LEU A 101 -7.18 2.87 -11.58
N MET A 102 -8.38 2.33 -11.79
CA MET A 102 -8.59 1.06 -12.44
C MET A 102 -9.33 1.28 -13.76
N PHE A 103 -8.67 1.00 -14.87
CA PHE A 103 -9.28 1.06 -16.19
C PHE A 103 -9.92 -0.28 -16.52
N LYS A 104 -11.20 -0.25 -16.84
CA LYS A 104 -12.00 -1.42 -17.18
C LYS A 104 -12.54 -1.27 -18.60
N GLY A 105 -12.27 -2.27 -19.45
CA GLY A 105 -12.92 -2.36 -20.75
C GLY A 105 -14.41 -2.68 -20.63
N SER A 106 -15.15 -2.54 -21.72
CA SER A 106 -16.59 -2.88 -21.78
C SER A 106 -16.89 -4.38 -21.87
N GLN A 107 -15.87 -5.22 -21.97
CA GLN A 107 -16.01 -6.67 -22.20
C GLN A 107 -16.65 -7.41 -21.01
N PRO A 108 -17.19 -8.63 -21.23
CA PRO A 108 -17.56 -9.54 -20.17
C PRO A 108 -16.41 -9.80 -19.22
N TYR A 109 -16.73 -10.24 -17.99
CA TYR A 109 -15.72 -10.59 -16.99
C TYR A 109 -14.94 -11.81 -17.45
N GLN A 110 -13.63 -11.74 -17.42
CA GLN A 110 -12.73 -12.83 -17.79
C GLN A 110 -11.78 -13.14 -16.63
N ALA A 111 -11.34 -14.39 -16.54
CA ALA A 111 -10.35 -14.83 -15.57
C ALA A 111 -8.94 -14.27 -15.86
N ALA A 112 -8.74 -13.56 -16.98
CA ALA A 112 -7.49 -12.93 -17.36
C ALA A 112 -7.34 -11.52 -16.75
N ARG A 113 -6.10 -11.02 -16.67
CA ARG A 113 -5.81 -9.65 -16.22
C ARG A 113 -6.09 -8.64 -17.35
N ILE A 114 -7.37 -8.37 -17.61
CA ILE A 114 -7.81 -7.40 -18.63
C ILE A 114 -8.02 -5.98 -18.09
N TRP A 115 -8.00 -5.80 -16.77
CA TRP A 115 -8.08 -4.49 -16.14
C TRP A 115 -6.69 -3.91 -15.97
N LEU A 116 -6.52 -2.66 -16.37
CA LEU A 116 -5.27 -1.93 -16.20
C LEU A 116 -5.34 -1.12 -14.92
N LYS A 117 -4.34 -1.30 -14.06
CA LYS A 117 -4.20 -0.51 -12.82
C LYS A 117 -3.11 0.53 -13.03
N LEU A 118 -3.48 1.80 -12.93
CA LEU A 118 -2.54 2.92 -12.86
C LEU A 118 -2.46 3.38 -11.41
N LYS A 119 -1.30 3.20 -10.79
CA LYS A 119 -1.04 3.66 -9.44
C LYS A 119 -0.30 4.99 -9.45
N HIS A 120 -0.65 5.85 -8.51
CA HIS A 120 0.23 6.94 -8.11
C HIS A 120 1.39 6.33 -7.33
N LYS A 121 2.59 6.80 -7.60
CA LYS A 121 3.81 6.36 -6.90
C LYS A 121 4.61 7.60 -6.58
N ASP A 122 4.93 7.75 -5.31
CA ASP A 122 5.87 8.76 -4.86
C ASP A 122 7.28 8.19 -4.88
N LEU A 123 8.25 9.01 -5.26
CA LEU A 123 9.67 8.71 -5.13
C LEU A 123 10.17 9.30 -3.81
N TRP A 124 10.92 8.50 -3.08
CA TRP A 124 11.45 8.86 -1.78
C TRP A 124 12.92 8.53 -1.70
N ASP A 125 13.71 9.46 -1.20
CA ASP A 125 15.07 9.18 -0.77
C ASP A 125 15.03 8.55 0.61
N VAL A 126 15.58 7.34 0.72
CA VAL A 126 15.70 6.60 1.98
C VAL A 126 17.14 6.15 2.18
N VAL A 127 17.51 5.89 3.40
CA VAL A 127 18.83 5.34 3.73
C VAL A 127 18.74 3.80 3.72
N CYS A 128 19.49 3.17 2.83
CA CYS A 128 19.73 1.74 2.87
C CYS A 128 20.95 1.48 3.74
N ALA A 129 20.76 0.94 4.95
CA ALA A 129 21.85 0.59 5.85
C ALA A 129 21.93 -0.93 6.12
N ALA A 130 21.03 -1.71 5.53
CA ALA A 130 21.08 -3.16 5.53
C ALA A 130 20.33 -3.74 4.32
N VAL A 131 20.67 -4.97 3.95
CA VAL A 131 19.99 -5.74 2.91
C VAL A 131 19.61 -7.12 3.44
N ILE A 132 18.59 -7.72 2.84
CA ILE A 132 18.31 -9.15 2.96
C ILE A 132 19.05 -9.86 1.83
N GLY A 133 19.73 -10.97 2.16
CA GLY A 133 20.65 -11.65 1.26
C GLY A 133 22.09 -11.13 1.44
N SER A 134 22.99 -11.49 0.52
CA SER A 134 24.39 -11.02 0.56
C SER A 134 24.53 -9.65 -0.12
N MET A 135 25.61 -8.93 0.20
CA MET A 135 25.95 -7.68 -0.51
C MET A 135 26.14 -7.88 -2.01
N ALA A 136 26.67 -9.03 -2.42
CA ALA A 136 26.88 -9.35 -3.83
C ALA A 136 25.57 -9.69 -4.56
N GLN A 137 24.55 -10.16 -3.83
CA GLN A 137 23.23 -10.53 -4.34
C GLN A 137 22.13 -10.10 -3.35
N PRO A 138 21.92 -8.79 -3.20
CA PRO A 138 20.87 -8.29 -2.33
C PRO A 138 19.49 -8.66 -2.88
N GLN A 139 18.65 -9.23 -2.02
CA GLN A 139 17.30 -9.65 -2.38
C GLN A 139 16.27 -8.56 -2.06
N ALA A 140 16.51 -7.77 -1.01
CA ALA A 140 15.70 -6.62 -0.65
C ALA A 140 16.56 -5.63 0.13
N ILE A 141 16.19 -4.35 0.10
CA ILE A 141 16.77 -3.34 1.00
C ILE A 141 15.92 -3.18 2.24
N ILE A 142 16.57 -2.81 3.34
CA ILE A 142 15.92 -2.26 4.52
C ILE A 142 16.04 -0.76 4.44
N ALA A 143 14.88 -0.10 4.39
CA ALA A 143 14.77 1.34 4.29
C ALA A 143 14.77 1.97 5.68
N GLY A 144 15.55 3.00 5.86
CA GLY A 144 15.61 3.82 7.06
C GLY A 144 15.39 5.28 6.76
N LEU A 145 14.92 6.01 7.76
CA LEU A 145 14.84 7.46 7.75
C LEU A 145 15.44 8.04 9.03
N PRO A 146 16.09 9.22 8.96
CA PRO A 146 16.58 9.92 10.14
C PRO A 146 15.38 10.53 10.88
N ILE A 147 15.00 9.95 12.01
CA ILE A 147 13.87 10.39 12.84
C ILE A 147 14.38 10.63 14.26
N GLY A 148 14.23 11.86 14.74
CA GLY A 148 14.67 12.24 16.09
C GLY A 148 16.19 12.10 16.30
N GLY A 149 17.00 12.25 15.24
CA GLY A 149 18.46 12.11 15.30
C GLY A 149 18.98 10.66 15.21
N GLU A 150 18.08 9.68 15.09
CA GLU A 150 18.41 8.26 14.93
C GLU A 150 17.96 7.75 13.56
N LEU A 151 18.70 6.81 12.98
CA LEU A 151 18.29 6.13 11.76
C LEU A 151 17.32 5.00 12.10
N LYS A 152 16.02 5.26 11.93
CA LYS A 152 14.96 4.28 12.23
C LYS A 152 14.59 3.47 11.00
N ILE A 153 14.38 2.17 11.17
CA ILE A 153 13.86 1.28 10.12
C ILE A 153 12.40 1.66 9.86
N VAL A 154 12.07 1.97 8.60
CA VAL A 154 10.72 2.33 8.16
C VAL A 154 10.08 1.28 7.27
N GLY A 155 10.85 0.33 6.76
CA GLY A 155 10.29 -0.77 5.98
C GLY A 155 11.31 -1.59 5.21
N ARG A 156 10.78 -2.50 4.41
CA ARG A 156 11.53 -3.37 3.50
C ARG A 156 11.01 -3.19 2.07
N SER A 157 11.90 -3.16 1.08
CA SER A 157 11.49 -3.17 -0.31
C SER A 157 10.84 -4.51 -0.71
N THR A 158 10.11 -4.52 -1.81
CA THR A 158 9.79 -5.77 -2.51
C THR A 158 11.08 -6.46 -2.97
N VAL A 159 10.97 -7.72 -3.38
CA VAL A 159 12.12 -8.47 -3.89
C VAL A 159 12.72 -7.73 -5.08
N LEU A 160 14.03 -7.47 -5.02
CA LEU A 160 14.77 -6.79 -6.08
C LEU A 160 14.89 -7.68 -7.30
N THR A 161 14.76 -7.10 -8.49
CA THR A 161 15.12 -7.82 -9.70
C THR A 161 16.65 -8.04 -9.75
N THR A 162 17.09 -9.09 -10.44
CA THR A 162 18.53 -9.39 -10.59
C THR A 162 19.32 -8.20 -11.13
N LYS A 163 18.71 -7.41 -12.03
CA LYS A 163 19.34 -6.20 -12.60
C LYS A 163 19.55 -5.14 -11.52
N VAL A 164 18.51 -4.82 -10.76
CA VAL A 164 18.56 -3.81 -9.69
C VAL A 164 19.49 -4.26 -8.57
N GLY A 165 19.41 -5.53 -8.14
CA GLY A 165 20.31 -6.07 -7.12
C GLY A 165 21.79 -5.99 -7.53
N ARG A 166 22.11 -6.29 -8.80
CA ARG A 166 23.49 -6.17 -9.33
C ARG A 166 23.95 -4.71 -9.38
N GLU A 167 23.08 -3.78 -9.73
CA GLU A 167 23.43 -2.36 -9.73
C GLU A 167 23.69 -1.89 -8.30
N LEU A 168 22.78 -2.16 -7.38
CA LEU A 168 22.92 -1.80 -5.97
C LEU A 168 24.20 -2.39 -5.36
N SER A 169 24.55 -3.65 -5.66
CA SER A 169 25.72 -4.34 -5.08
C SER A 169 27.05 -3.61 -5.33
N ARG A 170 27.14 -2.79 -6.38
CA ARG A 170 28.34 -1.99 -6.69
C ARG A 170 28.56 -0.82 -5.74
N HIS A 171 27.50 -0.43 -5.04
CA HIS A 171 27.48 0.72 -4.13
C HIS A 171 27.43 0.29 -2.65
N LEU A 172 27.36 -1.02 -2.37
CA LEU A 172 27.32 -1.53 -1.02
C LEU A 172 28.73 -1.78 -0.49
N HIS A 173 29.01 -1.27 0.69
CA HIS A 173 30.23 -1.51 1.44
C HIS A 173 29.91 -2.15 2.78
N PRO A 174 30.80 -2.98 3.36
CA PRO A 174 30.58 -3.58 4.67
C PRO A 174 30.41 -2.52 5.74
N ALA A 175 29.47 -2.73 6.65
CA ALA A 175 29.26 -1.84 7.78
C ALA A 175 30.51 -1.74 8.66
N GLY A 176 30.81 -0.52 9.10
CA GLY A 176 31.84 -0.26 10.11
C GLY A 176 31.33 -0.56 11.54
N PRO A 177 32.21 -0.48 12.55
CA PRO A 177 31.83 -0.60 13.96
C PRO A 177 30.86 0.51 14.35
N GLY A 178 29.89 0.19 15.22
CA GLY A 178 28.90 1.16 15.70
C GLY A 178 27.70 1.36 14.75
N HIS A 179 27.42 0.38 13.89
CA HIS A 179 26.24 0.42 13.03
C HIS A 179 24.95 0.57 13.86
N PRO A 180 23.99 1.46 13.44
CA PRO A 180 22.80 1.77 14.25
C PRO A 180 21.79 0.62 14.34
N TRP A 181 21.83 -0.37 13.44
CA TRP A 181 20.90 -1.49 13.43
C TRP A 181 21.55 -2.81 13.83
N PRO A 182 20.79 -3.73 14.46
CA PRO A 182 21.27 -5.07 14.78
C PRO A 182 21.31 -5.96 13.51
N GLU A 183 22.07 -7.04 13.56
CA GLU A 183 22.15 -8.04 12.48
C GLU A 183 20.88 -8.90 12.36
N GLU A 184 20.01 -8.85 13.35
CA GLU A 184 18.78 -9.62 13.38
C GLU A 184 17.65 -8.79 13.96
N ILE A 185 16.51 -8.79 13.27
CA ILE A 185 15.29 -8.09 13.69
C ILE A 185 14.09 -9.01 13.55
N SER A 186 12.99 -8.68 14.24
CA SER A 186 11.72 -9.38 14.06
C SER A 186 11.06 -9.04 12.72
N GLU A 187 10.42 -10.00 12.07
CA GLU A 187 9.59 -9.73 10.87
C GLU A 187 8.52 -8.67 11.15
N SER A 188 8.00 -8.61 12.38
CA SER A 188 7.04 -7.57 12.78
C SER A 188 7.59 -6.14 12.75
N SER A 189 8.92 -5.98 12.83
CA SER A 189 9.59 -4.67 12.67
C SER A 189 9.62 -4.21 11.21
N LEU A 190 9.50 -5.13 10.26
CA LEU A 190 9.47 -4.85 8.82
C LEU A 190 8.06 -4.80 8.27
N ASN A 191 7.15 -5.55 8.86
CA ASN A 191 5.75 -5.60 8.48
C ASN A 191 4.88 -5.65 9.74
N ARG A 192 4.32 -4.53 10.12
CA ARG A 192 3.50 -4.34 11.33
C ARG A 192 2.32 -5.33 11.42
N PHE A 193 1.84 -5.83 10.30
CA PHE A 193 0.70 -6.74 10.22
C PHE A 193 1.10 -8.20 9.93
N SER A 194 2.40 -8.50 9.96
CA SER A 194 2.86 -9.88 9.84
C SER A 194 2.45 -10.69 11.08
N LYS A 195 1.89 -11.87 10.84
CA LYS A 195 1.66 -12.88 11.89
C LYS A 195 2.95 -13.65 12.20
N ASP A 196 3.90 -13.63 11.28
CA ASP A 196 5.22 -14.20 11.47
C ASP A 196 6.04 -13.25 12.35
N LYS A 197 6.56 -13.79 13.45
CA LYS A 197 7.43 -13.09 14.40
C LYS A 197 8.86 -13.64 14.39
N GLY A 198 9.15 -14.49 13.41
CA GLY A 198 10.46 -15.08 13.27
C GLY A 198 11.56 -14.03 13.06
N PRO A 199 12.82 -14.38 13.38
CA PRO A 199 13.95 -13.50 13.15
C PRO A 199 14.25 -13.35 11.66
N VAL A 200 14.55 -12.12 11.26
CA VAL A 200 15.05 -11.79 9.91
C VAL A 200 16.51 -11.38 10.03
N ARG A 201 17.38 -12.12 9.37
CA ARG A 201 18.81 -11.81 9.35
C ARG A 201 19.11 -10.73 8.32
N LEU A 202 19.85 -9.72 8.74
CA LEU A 202 20.29 -8.60 7.93
C LEU A 202 21.77 -8.70 7.62
N THR A 203 22.15 -8.34 6.40
CA THR A 203 23.53 -8.02 6.06
C THR A 203 23.68 -6.50 6.17
N LEU A 204 24.38 -6.05 7.21
CA LEU A 204 24.61 -4.64 7.48
C LEU A 204 25.60 -4.06 6.48
N VAL A 205 25.30 -2.86 5.99
CA VAL A 205 26.12 -2.12 5.02
C VAL A 205 26.32 -0.68 5.49
N GLU A 206 27.35 -0.03 4.99
CA GLU A 206 27.48 1.42 5.18
C GLU A 206 26.22 2.12 4.67
N PRO A 207 25.66 3.08 5.43
CA PRO A 207 24.47 3.80 5.02
C PRO A 207 24.64 4.48 3.65
N VAL A 208 23.77 4.16 2.70
CA VAL A 208 23.74 4.77 1.37
C VAL A 208 22.34 5.27 1.06
N VAL A 209 22.23 6.48 0.51
CA VAL A 209 20.94 7.03 0.07
C VAL A 209 20.53 6.36 -1.23
N VAL A 210 19.29 5.90 -1.27
CA VAL A 210 18.69 5.27 -2.45
C VAL A 210 17.30 5.83 -2.67
N GLU A 211 16.95 6.07 -3.93
CA GLU A 211 15.58 6.43 -4.32
C GLU A 211 14.72 5.18 -4.38
N VAL A 212 13.58 5.20 -3.71
CA VAL A 212 12.59 4.13 -3.72
C VAL A 212 11.24 4.65 -4.20
N SER A 213 10.53 3.79 -4.92
CA SER A 213 9.14 4.07 -5.30
C SER A 213 8.21 3.44 -4.28
N ALA A 214 7.43 4.26 -3.58
CA ALA A 214 6.45 3.81 -2.61
C ALA A 214 5.01 4.06 -3.08
N ASP A 215 4.09 3.18 -2.70
CA ASP A 215 2.65 3.39 -2.87
C ASP A 215 2.16 4.40 -1.81
N VAL A 216 1.08 5.13 -2.11
CA VAL A 216 0.41 6.07 -1.18
C VAL A 216 -0.02 5.41 0.14
N ALA A 217 -0.19 4.09 0.15
CA ALA A 217 -0.49 3.31 1.34
C ALA A 217 0.73 2.99 2.22
N TRP A 218 1.93 3.50 1.88
CA TRP A 218 3.10 3.35 2.72
C TRP A 218 3.02 4.33 3.90
N SER A 219 2.33 3.92 4.92
CA SER A 219 2.19 4.63 6.20
C SER A 219 3.26 4.19 7.19
N GLY A 220 4.52 4.31 6.83
CA GLY A 220 5.56 4.38 7.84
C GLY A 220 5.37 5.69 8.60
N THR A 221 4.73 5.66 9.78
CA THR A 221 4.55 6.82 10.67
C THR A 221 4.24 8.13 9.94
N SER A 222 3.05 8.20 9.31
CA SER A 222 2.64 9.33 8.46
C SER A 222 2.74 10.70 9.13
N THR A 223 2.64 10.77 10.46
CA THR A 223 2.72 12.03 11.22
C THR A 223 4.15 12.59 11.28
N GLU A 224 5.19 11.75 11.22
CA GLU A 224 6.58 12.20 11.26
C GLU A 224 7.16 12.46 9.86
N LEU A 225 6.62 11.81 8.83
CA LEU A 225 7.00 12.04 7.42
C LEU A 225 6.39 13.32 6.87
N ASP A 226 5.15 13.65 7.26
CA ASP A 226 4.50 14.92 6.88
C ASP A 226 5.20 16.11 7.54
N ALA A 227 5.72 15.97 8.78
CA ALA A 227 6.49 17.01 9.45
C ALA A 227 7.87 17.28 8.77
N GLN A 228 8.47 16.30 8.07
CA GLN A 228 9.70 16.51 7.32
C GLN A 228 9.45 17.16 5.94
N ARG A 229 8.26 17.00 5.35
CA ARG A 229 7.89 17.72 4.12
C ARG A 229 7.82 19.24 4.31
N GLU A 230 7.44 19.70 5.50
CA GLU A 230 7.35 21.15 5.81
C GLU A 230 8.70 21.81 6.11
N HIS A 231 9.80 21.03 6.22
CA HIS A 231 11.13 21.55 6.53
C HIS A 231 12.14 21.49 5.36
N VAL A 232 11.69 21.11 4.16
CA VAL A 232 12.52 21.03 2.93
C VAL A 232 11.98 21.99 1.84
N GLU A 233 11.41 23.10 2.22
CA GLU A 233 11.21 24.26 1.33
C GLU A 233 12.26 25.35 1.62
#